data_541b7649aab21450b5900e0ec5e35259
#
_entry.id   541b7649aab21450b5900e0ec5e35259
#
_cell.length_a   1.000
_cell.length_b   1.000
_cell.length_c   1.000
_cell.angle_alpha   90.00
_cell.angle_beta   90.00
_cell.angle_gamma   90.00
#
_symmetry.space_group_name_H-M   'P 1'
#
loop_
_entity.id
_entity.type
_entity.pdbx_description
1 polymer ?
#
loop_
_entity_poly.entity_id
_entity_poly.type
_entity_poly.pdbx_seq_one_letter_code
_entity_poly.pdbx_strand_id
1 'polypeptide(L)'
;MNARHKGVAELWLLNLFGGAVLLAGVYWFLVLPDARSWQVAGSAVLALAIIFFGLWLRAGSFAYFRVAAFRDNAGVWRAFRHALRHIIALAIWIIPLAALEWLLFRCLRYAPQFGVWFWQKAPALRFGSPRVIFHVAQWLIVLTMALLVALWAPIASTVAAAGLKPGRMFRSWRILKRGSYWLWFVALALAGVYLPYKLVWWIPDLSTLRAQAWSMAGRFALAYLLLITAWVSLLLVIGSRVEKEDPEPVLLATD
;
A
#
# COMPACT_ATOMS: atom_id res chain seq x y z
N MET A 1 -18.07 -7.37 22.90
CA MET A 1 -17.27 -6.89 21.76
C MET A 1 -17.94 -7.36 20.48
N ASN A 2 -18.46 -6.44 19.65
CA ASN A 2 -19.19 -6.82 18.43
C ASN A 2 -18.33 -7.65 17.49
N ALA A 3 -18.90 -8.66 16.82
CA ALA A 3 -18.20 -9.56 15.90
C ALA A 3 -17.39 -8.80 14.81
N ARG A 4 -17.88 -7.64 14.39
CA ARG A 4 -17.19 -6.74 13.44
C ARG A 4 -15.87 -6.19 13.99
N HIS A 5 -15.81 -5.81 15.27
CA HIS A 5 -14.56 -5.32 15.89
C HIS A 5 -13.52 -6.41 16.03
N LYS A 6 -13.94 -7.64 16.35
CA LYS A 6 -13.05 -8.81 16.42
C LYS A 6 -12.38 -9.09 15.08
N GLY A 7 -13.15 -9.08 13.99
CA GLY A 7 -12.60 -9.35 12.66
C GLY A 7 -11.64 -8.24 12.15
N VAL A 8 -11.87 -6.97 12.51
CA VAL A 8 -10.92 -5.88 12.18
C VAL A 8 -9.62 -6.06 12.94
N ALA A 9 -9.66 -6.45 14.22
CA ALA A 9 -8.46 -6.73 15.01
C ALA A 9 -7.68 -7.93 14.46
N GLU A 10 -8.36 -9.02 14.07
CA GLU A 10 -7.74 -10.17 13.41
C GLU A 10 -7.08 -9.76 12.08
N LEU A 11 -7.74 -8.95 11.27
CA LEU A 11 -7.18 -8.45 10.02
C LEU A 11 -5.95 -7.57 10.26
N TRP A 12 -5.99 -6.72 11.28
CA TRP A 12 -4.86 -5.87 11.66
C TRP A 12 -3.66 -6.73 12.07
N LEU A 13 -3.86 -7.75 12.91
CA LEU A 13 -2.81 -8.70 13.30
C LEU A 13 -2.26 -9.48 12.10
N LEU A 14 -3.13 -9.95 11.20
CA LEU A 14 -2.68 -10.63 9.98
C LEU A 14 -1.82 -9.73 9.08
N ASN A 15 -2.18 -8.45 8.94
CA ASN A 15 -1.37 -7.52 8.18
C ASN A 15 -0.06 -7.18 8.90
N LEU A 16 -0.06 -7.10 10.24
CA LEU A 16 1.13 -6.87 11.04
C LEU A 16 2.13 -8.03 10.88
N PHE A 17 1.70 -9.24 11.18
CA PHE A 17 2.58 -10.41 11.11
C PHE A 17 2.90 -10.78 9.65
N GLY A 18 1.92 -10.77 8.76
CA GLY A 18 2.12 -11.05 7.34
C GLY A 18 3.07 -10.06 6.69
N GLY A 19 2.95 -8.77 7.01
CA GLY A 19 3.89 -7.74 6.56
C GLY A 19 5.30 -7.95 7.12
N ALA A 20 5.44 -8.35 8.40
CA ALA A 20 6.74 -8.69 8.98
C ALA A 20 7.39 -9.90 8.28
N VAL A 21 6.60 -10.94 7.97
CA VAL A 21 7.07 -12.11 7.18
C VAL A 21 7.51 -11.68 5.78
N LEU A 22 6.78 -10.78 5.12
CA LEU A 22 7.18 -10.24 3.82
C LEU A 22 8.50 -9.47 3.90
N LEU A 23 8.68 -8.62 4.93
CA LEU A 23 9.93 -7.89 5.12
C LEU A 23 11.10 -8.83 5.38
N ALA A 24 10.91 -9.87 6.21
CA ALA A 24 11.91 -10.90 6.44
C ALA A 24 12.23 -11.67 5.14
N GLY A 25 11.22 -12.02 4.34
CA GLY A 25 11.40 -12.66 3.04
C GLY A 25 12.21 -11.81 2.07
N VAL A 26 11.90 -10.51 1.97
CA VAL A 26 12.67 -9.57 1.15
C VAL A 26 14.11 -9.45 1.65
N TYR A 27 14.32 -9.37 2.96
CA TYR A 27 15.67 -9.36 3.52
C TYR A 27 16.46 -10.60 3.13
N TRP A 28 15.87 -11.79 3.30
CA TRP A 28 16.51 -13.05 2.90
C TRP A 28 16.80 -13.10 1.40
N PHE A 29 15.87 -12.64 0.57
CA PHE A 29 16.08 -12.55 -0.88
C PHE A 29 17.29 -11.68 -1.23
N LEU A 30 17.48 -10.54 -0.55
CA LEU A 30 18.60 -9.63 -0.79
C LEU A 30 19.94 -10.15 -0.29
N VAL A 31 19.94 -11.04 0.71
CA VAL A 31 21.15 -11.60 1.32
C VAL A 31 21.55 -12.94 0.67
N LEU A 32 20.63 -13.57 -0.08
CA LEU A 32 20.92 -14.86 -0.72
C LEU A 32 22.02 -14.67 -1.78
N PRO A 33 23.12 -15.44 -1.69
CA PRO A 33 24.17 -15.36 -2.71
C PRO A 33 23.70 -15.94 -4.05
N ASP A 34 24.17 -15.40 -5.15
CA ASP A 34 23.81 -15.78 -6.52
C ASP A 34 24.94 -16.51 -7.28
N ALA A 35 25.95 -16.99 -6.53
CA ALA A 35 27.16 -17.58 -7.11
C ALA A 35 26.96 -18.94 -7.79
N ARG A 36 25.88 -19.67 -7.47
CA ARG A 36 25.60 -21.01 -8.00
C ARG A 36 24.20 -21.08 -8.61
N SER A 37 24.02 -21.89 -9.66
CA SER A 37 22.74 -22.04 -10.37
C SER A 37 21.56 -22.42 -9.46
N TRP A 38 21.77 -23.30 -8.49
CA TRP A 38 20.73 -23.66 -7.51
C TRP A 38 20.35 -22.50 -6.58
N GLN A 39 21.30 -21.59 -6.27
CA GLN A 39 21.02 -20.38 -5.48
C GLN A 39 20.17 -19.39 -6.27
N VAL A 40 20.45 -19.22 -7.56
CA VAL A 40 19.61 -18.41 -8.47
C VAL A 40 18.21 -18.99 -8.56
N ALA A 41 18.08 -20.32 -8.71
CA ALA A 41 16.77 -20.98 -8.70
C ALA A 41 16.05 -20.78 -7.36
N GLY A 42 16.75 -20.91 -6.22
CA GLY A 42 16.22 -20.64 -4.88
C GLY A 42 15.74 -19.21 -4.72
N SER A 43 16.51 -18.23 -5.18
CA SER A 43 16.14 -16.81 -5.19
C SER A 43 14.88 -16.56 -6.01
N ALA A 44 14.77 -17.18 -7.19
CA ALA A 44 13.58 -17.05 -8.04
C ALA A 44 12.33 -17.63 -7.35
N VAL A 45 12.44 -18.82 -6.74
CA VAL A 45 11.34 -19.42 -5.97
C VAL A 45 10.94 -18.54 -4.78
N LEU A 46 11.92 -18.01 -4.04
CA LEU A 46 11.67 -17.11 -2.91
C LEU A 46 10.98 -15.81 -3.38
N ALA A 47 11.43 -15.22 -4.49
CA ALA A 47 10.81 -14.03 -5.07
C ALA A 47 9.33 -14.30 -5.45
N LEU A 48 9.05 -15.42 -6.12
CA LEU A 48 7.69 -15.82 -6.47
C LEU A 48 6.82 -16.05 -5.22
N ALA A 49 7.37 -16.67 -4.18
CA ALA A 49 6.66 -16.88 -2.91
C ALA A 49 6.33 -15.54 -2.22
N ILE A 50 7.26 -14.59 -2.20
CA ILE A 50 7.05 -13.24 -1.63
C ILE A 50 5.95 -12.52 -2.42
N ILE A 51 6.01 -12.53 -3.75
CA ILE A 51 5.02 -11.89 -4.61
C ILE A 51 3.63 -12.51 -4.38
N PHE A 52 3.54 -13.84 -4.40
CA PHE A 52 2.28 -14.55 -4.20
C PHE A 52 1.68 -14.26 -2.82
N PHE A 53 2.49 -14.38 -1.76
CA PHE A 53 2.05 -14.12 -0.40
C PHE A 53 1.63 -12.66 -0.21
N GLY A 54 2.38 -11.71 -0.79
CA GLY A 54 2.05 -10.30 -0.79
C GLY A 54 0.71 -10.01 -1.49
N LEU A 55 0.50 -10.57 -2.67
CA LEU A 55 -0.77 -10.46 -3.41
C LEU A 55 -1.92 -11.09 -2.63
N TRP A 56 -1.73 -12.26 -2.06
CA TRP A 56 -2.75 -12.94 -1.25
C TRP A 56 -3.12 -12.14 0.00
N LEU A 57 -2.13 -11.62 0.74
CA LEU A 57 -2.36 -10.79 1.91
C LEU A 57 -3.17 -9.52 1.55
N ARG A 58 -2.84 -8.87 0.43
CA ARG A 58 -3.56 -7.69 -0.05
C ARG A 58 -4.96 -8.05 -0.56
N ALA A 59 -5.08 -9.11 -1.36
CA ALA A 59 -6.37 -9.58 -1.88
C ALA A 59 -7.35 -9.92 -0.74
N GLY A 60 -6.90 -10.67 0.25
CA GLY A 60 -7.70 -11.02 1.42
C GLY A 60 -8.14 -9.80 2.22
N SER A 61 -7.20 -8.85 2.43
CA SER A 61 -7.48 -7.60 3.14
C SER A 61 -8.51 -6.73 2.41
N PHE A 62 -8.41 -6.59 1.09
CA PHE A 62 -9.41 -5.89 0.28
C PHE A 62 -10.77 -6.60 0.28
N ALA A 63 -10.77 -7.93 0.10
CA ALA A 63 -12.01 -8.71 0.05
C ALA A 63 -12.75 -8.71 1.39
N TYR A 64 -12.02 -8.71 2.52
CA TYR A 64 -12.63 -8.78 3.85
C TYR A 64 -13.68 -7.69 4.07
N PHE A 65 -13.36 -6.43 3.78
CA PHE A 65 -14.28 -5.33 4.01
C PHE A 65 -15.49 -5.35 3.07
N ARG A 66 -15.34 -5.92 1.86
CA ARG A 66 -16.45 -6.10 0.93
C ARG A 66 -17.38 -7.25 1.36
N VAL A 67 -16.82 -8.31 1.94
CA VAL A 67 -17.59 -9.46 2.44
C VAL A 67 -18.24 -9.14 3.79
N ALA A 68 -17.49 -8.47 4.69
CA ALA A 68 -17.98 -8.09 6.02
C ALA A 68 -19.09 -7.04 5.96
N ALA A 69 -19.17 -6.25 4.88
CA ALA A 69 -20.25 -5.29 4.64
C ALA A 69 -21.63 -5.96 4.58
N PHE A 70 -21.71 -7.19 4.07
CA PHE A 70 -22.95 -7.92 3.83
C PHE A 70 -23.23 -9.04 4.82
N ARG A 71 -22.27 -9.39 5.69
CA ARG A 71 -22.42 -10.46 6.68
C ARG A 71 -21.71 -10.10 7.99
N ASP A 72 -22.46 -9.94 9.06
CA ASP A 72 -21.94 -9.60 10.39
C ASP A 72 -20.93 -10.62 10.95
N ASN A 73 -20.96 -11.88 10.48
CA ASN A 73 -20.12 -12.99 10.92
C ASN A 73 -19.14 -13.51 9.86
N ALA A 74 -18.75 -12.67 8.89
CA ALA A 74 -17.76 -13.08 7.91
C ALA A 74 -16.37 -13.19 8.57
N GLY A 75 -15.92 -14.41 8.81
CA GLY A 75 -14.57 -14.68 9.32
C GLY A 75 -13.50 -14.21 8.32
N VAL A 76 -12.40 -13.67 8.84
CA VAL A 76 -11.27 -13.17 8.04
C VAL A 76 -10.77 -14.24 7.08
N TRP A 77 -10.58 -15.47 7.54
CA TRP A 77 -10.11 -16.59 6.72
C TRP A 77 -11.02 -16.93 5.54
N ARG A 78 -12.33 -16.75 5.68
CA ARG A 78 -13.28 -16.98 4.59
C ARG A 78 -13.09 -15.95 3.49
N ALA A 79 -12.87 -14.68 3.84
CA ALA A 79 -12.54 -13.63 2.88
C ALA A 79 -11.21 -13.89 2.17
N PHE A 80 -10.18 -14.34 2.90
CA PHE A 80 -8.87 -14.68 2.34
C PHE A 80 -8.95 -15.88 1.38
N ARG A 81 -9.73 -16.90 1.71
CA ARG A 81 -9.97 -18.06 0.83
C ARG A 81 -10.75 -17.65 -0.42
N HIS A 82 -11.77 -16.81 -0.26
CA HIS A 82 -12.52 -16.27 -1.40
C HIS A 82 -11.63 -15.42 -2.34
N ALA A 83 -10.76 -14.60 -1.78
CA ALA A 83 -9.86 -13.76 -2.54
C ALA A 83 -8.87 -14.56 -3.42
N LEU A 84 -8.50 -15.80 -3.03
CA LEU A 84 -7.65 -16.66 -3.85
C LEU A 84 -8.25 -16.92 -5.25
N ARG A 85 -9.57 -17.01 -5.36
CA ARG A 85 -10.26 -17.22 -6.65
C ARG A 85 -10.07 -16.04 -7.61
N HIS A 86 -9.78 -14.85 -7.06
CA HIS A 86 -9.65 -13.62 -7.84
C HIS A 86 -8.22 -13.04 -7.83
N ILE A 87 -7.24 -13.82 -7.32
CA ILE A 87 -5.86 -13.33 -7.16
C ILE A 87 -5.22 -12.96 -8.49
N ILE A 88 -5.50 -13.74 -9.56
CA ILE A 88 -5.01 -13.46 -10.91
C ILE A 88 -5.63 -12.17 -11.44
N ALA A 89 -6.94 -11.99 -11.26
CA ALA A 89 -7.64 -10.77 -11.66
C ALA A 89 -7.07 -9.54 -10.95
N LEU A 90 -6.78 -9.66 -9.66
CA LEU A 90 -6.15 -8.61 -8.88
C LEU A 90 -4.71 -8.36 -9.32
N ALA A 91 -3.93 -9.40 -9.61
CA ALA A 91 -2.59 -9.26 -10.15
C ALA A 91 -2.57 -8.49 -11.47
N ILE A 92 -3.44 -8.85 -12.42
CA ILE A 92 -3.59 -8.14 -13.69
C ILE A 92 -3.92 -6.65 -13.45
N TRP A 93 -4.71 -6.34 -12.44
CA TRP A 93 -5.09 -4.97 -12.09
C TRP A 93 -3.96 -4.21 -11.38
N ILE A 94 -3.18 -4.87 -10.51
CA ILE A 94 -2.10 -4.25 -9.74
C ILE A 94 -0.82 -4.07 -10.56
N ILE A 95 -0.51 -4.95 -11.51
CA ILE A 95 0.72 -4.89 -12.31
C ILE A 95 0.90 -3.52 -13.00
N PRO A 96 -0.10 -2.96 -13.71
CA PRO A 96 0.05 -1.65 -14.34
C PRO A 96 0.31 -0.53 -13.32
N LEU A 97 -0.36 -0.59 -12.16
CA LEU A 97 -0.11 0.36 -11.06
C LEU A 97 1.33 0.24 -10.55
N ALA A 98 1.77 -0.99 -10.25
CA ALA A 98 3.11 -1.23 -9.75
C ALA A 98 4.20 -0.79 -10.76
N ALA A 99 3.98 -1.01 -12.05
CA ALA A 99 4.86 -0.55 -13.11
C ALA A 99 4.92 0.98 -13.18
N LEU A 100 3.77 1.66 -13.06
CA LEU A 100 3.70 3.12 -13.07
C LEU A 100 4.33 3.72 -11.82
N GLU A 101 4.06 3.16 -10.63
CA GLU A 101 4.70 3.56 -9.37
C GLU A 101 6.22 3.37 -9.42
N TRP A 102 6.69 2.25 -9.98
CA TRP A 102 8.11 2.00 -10.18
C TRP A 102 8.74 3.03 -11.13
N LEU A 103 8.05 3.38 -12.22
CA LEU A 103 8.50 4.41 -13.15
C LEU A 103 8.62 5.78 -12.46
N LEU A 104 7.59 6.18 -11.71
CA LEU A 104 7.59 7.42 -10.93
C LEU A 104 8.71 7.42 -9.87
N PHE A 105 8.92 6.31 -9.19
CA PHE A 105 10.03 6.14 -8.26
C PHE A 105 11.40 6.29 -8.96
N ARG A 106 11.54 5.77 -10.19
CA ARG A 106 12.72 6.02 -11.02
C ARG A 106 12.88 7.51 -11.34
N CYS A 107 11.79 8.21 -11.67
CA CYS A 107 11.81 9.64 -11.94
C CYS A 107 12.31 10.47 -10.74
N LEU A 108 12.04 10.04 -9.50
CA LEU A 108 12.58 10.70 -8.30
C LEU A 108 14.11 10.81 -8.30
N ARG A 109 14.81 9.82 -8.85
CA ARG A 109 16.29 9.84 -8.95
C ARG A 109 16.79 10.93 -9.88
N TYR A 110 15.99 11.32 -10.89
CA TYR A 110 16.35 12.35 -11.87
C TYR A 110 15.82 13.74 -11.49
N ALA A 111 15.03 13.86 -10.41
CA ALA A 111 14.47 15.13 -9.99
C ALA A 111 15.54 16.22 -9.70
N PRO A 112 16.73 15.91 -9.10
CA PRO A 112 17.78 16.91 -8.93
C PRO A 112 18.34 17.44 -10.27
N GLN A 113 18.56 16.53 -11.23
CA GLN A 113 19.05 16.87 -12.56
C GLN A 113 18.03 17.70 -13.32
N PHE A 114 16.75 17.34 -13.23
CA PHE A 114 15.65 18.11 -13.79
C PHE A 114 15.57 19.51 -13.18
N GLY A 115 15.74 19.65 -11.86
CA GLY A 115 15.75 20.93 -11.17
C GLY A 115 16.84 21.88 -11.68
N VAL A 116 18.07 21.35 -11.87
CA VAL A 116 19.19 22.11 -12.43
C VAL A 116 18.95 22.47 -13.90
N TRP A 117 18.54 21.50 -14.72
CA TRP A 117 18.24 21.71 -16.13
C TRP A 117 17.15 22.75 -16.33
N PHE A 118 16.04 22.65 -15.61
CA PHE A 118 14.92 23.59 -15.68
C PHE A 118 15.35 24.99 -15.27
N TRP A 119 16.13 25.14 -14.21
CA TRP A 119 16.65 26.43 -13.74
C TRP A 119 17.54 27.10 -14.76
N GLN A 120 18.31 26.33 -15.54
CA GLN A 120 19.16 26.85 -16.61
C GLN A 120 18.36 27.27 -17.84
N LYS A 121 17.36 26.48 -18.25
CA LYS A 121 16.59 26.65 -19.50
C LYS A 121 15.42 27.63 -19.40
N ALA A 122 14.88 27.85 -18.21
CA ALA A 122 13.72 28.70 -17.98
C ALA A 122 14.09 29.96 -17.13
N PRO A 123 14.90 30.89 -17.60
CA PRO A 123 15.36 32.06 -16.81
C PRO A 123 14.19 32.94 -16.36
N ALA A 124 13.11 33.01 -17.12
CA ALA A 124 11.89 33.78 -16.77
C ALA A 124 11.13 33.20 -15.60
N LEU A 125 11.31 31.89 -15.30
CA LEU A 125 10.64 31.15 -14.22
C LEU A 125 11.60 30.83 -13.08
N ARG A 126 12.67 31.56 -12.92
CA ARG A 126 13.65 31.37 -11.82
C ARG A 126 13.08 31.80 -10.48
N PHE A 127 12.21 30.99 -9.91
CA PHE A 127 11.77 31.17 -8.54
C PHE A 127 12.79 30.58 -7.56
N GLY A 128 13.61 31.45 -6.97
CA GLY A 128 14.57 31.01 -5.94
C GLY A 128 15.78 30.24 -6.49
N SER A 129 16.15 29.17 -5.80
CA SER A 129 17.31 28.33 -6.13
C SER A 129 16.90 27.04 -6.86
N PRO A 130 17.82 26.34 -7.56
CA PRO A 130 17.57 25.02 -8.14
C PRO A 130 16.99 24.01 -7.15
N ARG A 131 17.30 24.16 -5.85
CA ARG A 131 16.76 23.33 -4.77
C ARG A 131 15.24 23.44 -4.64
N VAL A 132 14.68 24.64 -4.82
CA VAL A 132 13.23 24.86 -4.75
C VAL A 132 12.55 24.07 -5.88
N ILE A 133 13.06 24.16 -7.10
CA ILE A 133 12.52 23.44 -8.27
C ILE A 133 12.62 21.92 -8.04
N PHE A 134 13.75 21.46 -7.53
CA PHE A 134 13.93 20.06 -7.16
C PHE A 134 12.87 19.58 -6.13
N HIS A 135 12.67 20.33 -5.05
CA HIS A 135 11.67 19.96 -4.04
C HIS A 135 10.25 19.99 -4.60
N VAL A 136 9.91 20.96 -5.42
CA VAL A 136 8.60 21.01 -6.10
C VAL A 136 8.41 19.78 -6.99
N ALA A 137 9.39 19.45 -7.83
CA ALA A 137 9.34 18.27 -8.69
C ALA A 137 9.20 16.97 -7.87
N GLN A 138 9.97 16.84 -6.80
CA GLN A 138 9.90 15.69 -5.87
C GLN A 138 8.50 15.57 -5.27
N TRP A 139 7.94 16.65 -4.75
CA TRP A 139 6.60 16.63 -4.16
C TRP A 139 5.51 16.35 -5.18
N LEU A 140 5.62 16.84 -6.40
CA LEU A 140 4.68 16.54 -7.48
C LEU A 140 4.70 15.05 -7.82
N ILE A 141 5.87 14.41 -7.90
CA ILE A 141 5.98 12.97 -8.14
C ILE A 141 5.35 12.18 -6.99
N VAL A 142 5.69 12.51 -5.73
CA VAL A 142 5.12 11.84 -4.55
C VAL A 142 3.60 12.00 -4.48
N LEU A 143 3.09 13.20 -4.78
CA LEU A 143 1.65 13.46 -4.83
C LEU A 143 0.97 12.65 -5.94
N THR A 144 1.61 12.54 -7.12
CA THR A 144 1.10 11.72 -8.22
C THR A 144 1.03 10.23 -7.83
N MET A 145 2.07 9.69 -7.18
CA MET A 145 2.08 8.34 -6.65
C MET A 145 0.93 8.14 -5.65
N ALA A 146 0.78 9.03 -4.68
CA ALA A 146 -0.32 8.94 -3.72
C ALA A 146 -1.70 9.01 -4.39
N LEU A 147 -1.86 9.88 -5.39
CA LEU A 147 -3.09 10.02 -6.17
C LEU A 147 -3.42 8.72 -6.93
N LEU A 148 -2.43 8.09 -7.55
CA LEU A 148 -2.61 6.81 -8.24
C LEU A 148 -3.11 5.73 -7.29
N VAL A 149 -2.53 5.61 -6.11
CA VAL A 149 -3.01 4.67 -5.07
C VAL A 149 -4.46 5.00 -4.68
N ALA A 150 -4.79 6.27 -4.47
CA ALA A 150 -6.15 6.69 -4.14
C ALA A 150 -7.17 6.32 -5.21
N LEU A 151 -6.82 6.50 -6.49
CA LEU A 151 -7.69 6.17 -7.63
C LEU A 151 -7.86 4.65 -7.82
N TRP A 152 -6.80 3.88 -7.54
CA TRP A 152 -6.75 2.44 -7.80
C TRP A 152 -7.37 1.58 -6.69
N ALA A 153 -7.24 2.02 -5.44
CA ALA A 153 -7.62 1.23 -4.28
C ALA A 153 -9.12 0.84 -4.22
N PRO A 154 -10.09 1.72 -4.56
CA PRO A 154 -11.51 1.33 -4.59
C PRO A 154 -11.81 0.23 -5.61
N ILE A 155 -11.17 0.28 -6.78
CA ILE A 155 -11.33 -0.74 -7.82
C ILE A 155 -10.66 -2.04 -7.37
N ALA A 156 -9.44 -1.98 -6.82
CA ALA A 156 -8.73 -3.14 -6.31
C ALA A 156 -9.57 -3.90 -5.27
N SER A 157 -10.28 -3.19 -4.38
CA SER A 157 -11.19 -3.81 -3.40
C SER A 157 -12.34 -4.56 -4.07
N THR A 158 -12.88 -4.03 -5.16
CA THR A 158 -13.97 -4.67 -5.92
C THR A 158 -13.46 -5.87 -6.73
N VAL A 159 -12.28 -5.74 -7.36
CA VAL A 159 -11.65 -6.83 -8.11
C VAL A 159 -11.29 -8.00 -7.19
N ALA A 160 -10.75 -7.73 -6.00
CA ALA A 160 -10.43 -8.75 -5.02
C ALA A 160 -11.66 -9.54 -4.53
N ALA A 161 -12.81 -8.89 -4.46
CA ALA A 161 -14.05 -9.49 -3.97
C ALA A 161 -14.92 -10.14 -5.06
N ALA A 162 -14.92 -9.59 -6.28
CA ALA A 162 -15.88 -9.97 -7.33
C ALA A 162 -15.24 -10.29 -8.68
N GLY A 163 -13.90 -10.23 -8.80
CA GLY A 163 -13.17 -10.39 -10.04
C GLY A 163 -13.30 -9.16 -10.98
N LEU A 164 -12.82 -9.33 -12.22
CA LEU A 164 -12.88 -8.29 -13.25
C LEU A 164 -14.31 -8.16 -13.80
N LYS A 165 -15.14 -7.38 -13.12
CA LYS A 165 -16.51 -7.05 -13.54
C LYS A 165 -16.61 -5.55 -13.83
N PRO A 166 -16.55 -5.10 -15.12
CA PRO A 166 -16.45 -3.67 -15.47
C PRO A 166 -17.54 -2.81 -14.82
N GLY A 167 -18.80 -3.26 -14.85
CA GLY A 167 -19.92 -2.52 -14.25
C GLY A 167 -19.76 -2.24 -12.76
N ARG A 168 -19.22 -3.21 -11.98
CA ARG A 168 -18.93 -3.02 -10.56
C ARG A 168 -17.71 -2.14 -10.33
N MET A 169 -16.68 -2.29 -11.18
CA MET A 169 -15.47 -1.46 -11.11
C MET A 169 -15.83 0.02 -11.30
N PHE A 170 -16.65 0.35 -12.31
CA PHE A 170 -17.09 1.73 -12.53
C PHE A 170 -18.00 2.26 -11.41
N ARG A 171 -18.84 1.41 -10.80
CA ARG A 171 -19.63 1.80 -9.63
C ARG A 171 -18.75 2.13 -8.44
N SER A 172 -17.72 1.32 -8.15
CA SER A 172 -16.81 1.57 -7.04
C SER A 172 -16.01 2.88 -7.21
N TRP A 173 -15.80 3.32 -8.44
CA TRP A 173 -15.12 4.60 -8.74
C TRP A 173 -15.93 5.84 -8.33
N ARG A 174 -17.24 5.70 -8.17
CA ARG A 174 -18.09 6.82 -7.71
C ARG A 174 -17.70 7.34 -6.31
N ILE A 175 -17.01 6.53 -5.50
CA ILE A 175 -16.47 6.97 -4.20
C ILE A 175 -15.57 8.20 -4.32
N LEU A 176 -14.86 8.35 -5.45
CA LEU A 176 -13.96 9.48 -5.72
C LEU A 176 -14.69 10.82 -5.80
N LYS A 177 -16.00 10.82 -6.05
CA LYS A 177 -16.84 12.03 -6.04
C LYS A 177 -17.14 12.52 -4.64
N ARG A 178 -16.85 11.71 -3.59
CA ARG A 178 -17.13 12.06 -2.20
C ARG A 178 -15.94 12.77 -1.56
N GLY A 179 -16.09 14.04 -1.21
CA GLY A 179 -15.04 14.80 -0.52
C GLY A 179 -14.56 14.14 0.77
N SER A 180 -15.45 13.44 1.49
CA SER A 180 -15.07 12.69 2.70
C SER A 180 -14.11 11.53 2.45
N TYR A 181 -14.07 10.94 1.24
CA TYR A 181 -13.06 9.95 0.89
C TYR A 181 -11.67 10.57 0.83
N TRP A 182 -11.54 11.71 0.16
CA TRP A 182 -10.29 12.44 0.03
C TRP A 182 -9.76 12.95 1.36
N LEU A 183 -10.66 13.46 2.22
CA LEU A 183 -10.27 13.87 3.57
C LEU A 183 -9.63 12.72 4.35
N TRP A 184 -10.27 11.55 4.39
CA TRP A 184 -9.73 10.38 5.07
C TRP A 184 -8.47 9.85 4.40
N PHE A 185 -8.43 9.84 3.07
CA PHE A 185 -7.24 9.41 2.33
C PHE A 185 -6.03 10.27 2.68
N VAL A 186 -6.18 11.60 2.66
CA VAL A 186 -5.10 12.53 3.02
C VAL A 186 -4.69 12.35 4.47
N ALA A 187 -5.64 12.29 5.41
CA ALA A 187 -5.33 12.08 6.82
C ALA A 187 -4.55 10.78 7.06
N LEU A 188 -4.97 9.68 6.42
CA LEU A 188 -4.32 8.38 6.55
C LEU A 188 -2.98 8.33 5.80
N ALA A 189 -2.83 9.02 4.68
CA ALA A 189 -1.54 9.16 3.99
C ALA A 189 -0.54 9.95 4.84
N LEU A 190 -0.98 11.02 5.50
CA LEU A 190 -0.14 11.76 6.45
C LEU A 190 0.27 10.90 7.65
N ALA A 191 -0.67 10.16 8.23
CA ALA A 191 -0.41 9.30 9.39
C ALA A 191 0.43 8.05 9.03
N GLY A 192 0.18 7.44 7.87
CA GLY A 192 0.77 6.16 7.48
C GLY A 192 2.01 6.26 6.58
N VAL A 193 2.27 7.41 5.95
CA VAL A 193 3.42 7.60 5.06
C VAL A 193 4.29 8.75 5.52
N TYR A 194 3.73 9.95 5.67
CA TYR A 194 4.53 11.13 6.01
C TYR A 194 5.10 11.07 7.43
N LEU A 195 4.29 10.71 8.41
CA LEU A 195 4.74 10.60 9.80
C LEU A 195 5.79 9.50 9.99
N PRO A 196 5.61 8.25 9.46
CA PRO A 196 6.66 7.24 9.42
C PRO A 196 7.94 7.72 8.75
N TYR A 197 7.82 8.39 7.59
CA TYR A 197 8.98 8.96 6.91
C TYR A 197 9.75 9.92 7.83
N LYS A 198 9.07 10.85 8.50
CA LYS A 198 9.70 11.79 9.44
C LYS A 198 10.33 11.08 10.64
N LEU A 199 9.69 10.05 11.18
CA LEU A 199 10.23 9.25 12.29
C LEU A 199 11.53 8.52 11.92
N VAL A 200 11.59 7.94 10.73
CA VAL A 200 12.77 7.21 10.26
C VAL A 200 13.95 8.16 10.01
N TRP A 201 13.70 9.33 9.41
CA TRP A 201 14.74 10.31 9.09
C TRP A 201 15.11 11.24 10.24
N TRP A 202 14.37 11.21 11.34
CA TRP A 202 14.74 11.95 12.55
C TRP A 202 15.91 11.25 13.25
N ILE A 203 17.05 11.92 13.34
CA ILE A 203 18.25 11.42 14.01
C ILE A 203 18.41 12.21 15.31
N PRO A 204 18.03 11.64 16.48
CA PRO A 204 18.27 12.28 17.76
C PRO A 204 19.77 12.26 18.08
N ASP A 205 20.25 13.33 18.70
CA ASP A 205 21.61 13.41 19.21
C ASP A 205 21.70 12.64 20.54
N LEU A 206 22.16 11.39 20.45
CA LEU A 206 22.29 10.49 21.60
C LEU A 206 23.76 10.16 21.81
N SER A 207 24.20 10.22 23.05
CA SER A 207 25.61 10.11 23.45
C SER A 207 26.24 8.72 23.26
N THR A 208 25.41 7.66 23.16
CA THR A 208 25.91 6.28 23.05
C THR A 208 25.37 5.56 21.83
N LEU A 209 26.22 4.74 21.18
CA LEU A 209 25.84 3.90 20.04
C LEU A 209 24.66 2.97 20.37
N ARG A 210 24.64 2.42 21.60
CA ARG A 210 23.55 1.57 22.06
C ARG A 210 22.23 2.32 22.14
N ALA A 211 22.20 3.54 22.67
CA ALA A 211 21.00 4.37 22.72
C ALA A 211 20.52 4.76 21.32
N GLN A 212 21.44 5.05 20.40
CA GLN A 212 21.11 5.32 19.00
C GLN A 212 20.48 4.09 18.33
N ALA A 213 21.01 2.88 18.53
CA ALA A 213 20.48 1.64 17.99
C ALA A 213 19.07 1.34 18.52
N TRP A 214 18.83 1.48 19.82
CA TRP A 214 17.49 1.29 20.41
C TRP A 214 16.49 2.35 19.94
N SER A 215 16.91 3.60 19.85
CA SER A 215 16.08 4.67 19.29
C SER A 215 15.70 4.39 17.83
N MET A 216 16.64 3.92 17.03
CA MET A 216 16.40 3.54 15.64
C MET A 216 15.41 2.37 15.56
N ALA A 217 15.61 1.30 16.32
CA ALA A 217 14.71 0.15 16.37
C ALA A 217 13.28 0.56 16.77
N GLY A 218 13.14 1.39 17.81
CA GLY A 218 11.85 1.89 18.27
C GLY A 218 11.14 2.74 17.22
N ARG A 219 11.87 3.60 16.50
CA ARG A 219 11.31 4.44 15.41
C ARG A 219 10.86 3.59 14.22
N PHE A 220 11.62 2.58 13.83
CA PHE A 220 11.20 1.64 12.77
C PHE A 220 9.96 0.85 13.17
N ALA A 221 9.93 0.33 14.41
CA ALA A 221 8.76 -0.38 14.93
C ALA A 221 7.51 0.51 14.94
N LEU A 222 7.63 1.75 15.44
CA LEU A 222 6.53 2.71 15.46
C LEU A 222 6.08 3.11 14.05
N ALA A 223 7.03 3.37 13.14
CA ALA A 223 6.75 3.68 11.75
C ALA A 223 5.98 2.53 11.06
N TYR A 224 6.39 1.30 11.31
CA TYR A 224 5.72 0.12 10.80
C TYR A 224 4.30 -0.04 11.34
N LEU A 225 4.09 0.15 12.65
CA LEU A 225 2.76 0.12 13.28
C LEU A 225 1.83 1.18 12.70
N LEU A 226 2.32 2.41 12.51
CA LEU A 226 1.56 3.50 11.90
C LEU A 226 1.16 3.17 10.46
N LEU A 227 2.08 2.62 9.67
CA LEU A 227 1.83 2.20 8.29
C LEU A 227 0.71 1.15 8.22
N ILE A 228 0.79 0.08 9.04
CA ILE A 228 -0.21 -0.99 9.06
C ILE A 228 -1.56 -0.46 9.56
N THR A 229 -1.57 0.36 10.60
CA THR A 229 -2.81 0.94 11.13
C THR A 229 -3.49 1.85 10.11
N ALA A 230 -2.73 2.72 9.44
CA ALA A 230 -3.25 3.57 8.39
C ALA A 230 -3.77 2.75 7.19
N TRP A 231 -3.06 1.69 6.80
CA TRP A 231 -3.48 0.79 5.74
C TRP A 231 -4.83 0.13 6.05
N VAL A 232 -4.97 -0.52 7.22
CA VAL A 232 -6.22 -1.19 7.62
C VAL A 232 -7.36 -0.18 7.76
N SER A 233 -7.08 1.01 8.29
CA SER A 233 -8.06 2.10 8.38
C SER A 233 -8.51 2.59 7.01
N LEU A 234 -7.60 2.70 6.04
CA LEU A 234 -7.93 3.05 4.65
C LEU A 234 -8.87 2.01 4.03
N LEU A 235 -8.58 0.72 4.23
CA LEU A 235 -9.43 -0.36 3.75
C LEU A 235 -10.83 -0.31 4.37
N LEU A 236 -10.93 0.02 5.66
CA LEU A 236 -12.22 0.20 6.34
C LEU A 236 -13.02 1.35 5.71
N VAL A 237 -12.36 2.49 5.45
CA VAL A 237 -13.00 3.64 4.78
C VAL A 237 -13.45 3.28 3.37
N ILE A 238 -12.60 2.62 2.59
CA ILE A 238 -12.95 2.17 1.23
C ILE A 238 -14.13 1.21 1.29
N GLY A 239 -14.07 0.16 2.12
CA GLY A 239 -15.13 -0.84 2.24
C GLY A 239 -16.48 -0.23 2.60
N SER A 240 -16.51 0.63 3.65
CA SER A 240 -17.74 1.29 4.11
C SER A 240 -18.34 2.27 3.10
N ARG A 241 -17.54 2.82 2.20
CA ARG A 241 -18.00 3.77 1.17
C ARG A 241 -18.39 3.08 -0.13
N VAL A 242 -17.62 2.07 -0.55
CA VAL A 242 -17.93 1.29 -1.76
C VAL A 242 -19.24 0.52 -1.59
N GLU A 243 -19.53 0.01 -0.37
CA GLU A 243 -20.80 -0.63 -0.04
C GLU A 243 -22.01 0.25 -0.37
N LYS A 244 -21.91 1.57 -0.10
CA LYS A 244 -22.98 2.52 -0.39
C LYS A 244 -23.18 2.79 -1.88
N GLU A 245 -22.16 2.58 -2.71
CA GLU A 245 -22.20 2.80 -4.16
C GLU A 245 -22.52 1.53 -4.96
N ASP A 246 -22.19 0.37 -4.40
CA ASP A 246 -22.43 -0.95 -5.00
C ASP A 246 -23.04 -1.88 -3.97
N PRO A 247 -24.37 -1.79 -3.72
CA PRO A 247 -25.07 -2.56 -2.69
C PRO A 247 -25.29 -4.02 -3.07
N GLU A 248 -24.85 -4.47 -4.24
CA GLU A 248 -24.98 -5.87 -4.62
C GLU A 248 -24.12 -6.78 -3.72
N PRO A 249 -24.71 -7.80 -3.09
CA PRO A 249 -23.97 -8.72 -2.23
C PRO A 249 -22.89 -9.46 -3.01
N VAL A 250 -21.72 -9.57 -2.43
CA VAL A 250 -20.70 -10.52 -2.91
C VAL A 250 -21.12 -11.89 -2.43
N LEU A 251 -21.70 -12.68 -3.34
CA LEU A 251 -22.05 -14.08 -3.05
C LEU A 251 -20.75 -14.85 -2.77
N LEU A 252 -20.53 -15.16 -1.50
CA LEU A 252 -19.58 -16.21 -1.15
C LEU A 252 -20.22 -17.50 -1.61
N ALA A 253 -19.52 -18.28 -2.44
CA ALA A 253 -19.99 -19.63 -2.75
C ALA A 253 -20.26 -20.33 -1.41
N THR A 254 -21.49 -20.76 -1.23
CA THR A 254 -21.88 -21.65 -0.13
C THR A 254 -21.16 -22.96 -0.41
N ASP A 255 -20.12 -23.24 0.40
CA ASP A 255 -19.53 -24.57 0.51
C ASP A 255 -20.45 -25.44 1.32
#